data_af74ed80a6517a75011f48ec9509c19b
#
_entry.id   af74ed80a6517a75011f48ec9509c19b
#
_cell.length_a   1.000
_cell.length_b   1.000
_cell.length_c   1.000
_cell.angle_alpha   90.00
_cell.angle_beta   90.00
_cell.angle_gamma   90.00
#
_symmetry.space_group_name_H-M   'P 1'
#
loop_
_entity.id
_entity.type
_entity.pdbx_description
1 polymer ?
#
loop_
_entity_poly.entity_id
_entity_poly.type
_entity_poly.pdbx_seq_one_letter_code
_entity_poly.pdbx_strand_id
1 'polypeptide(L)'
;MSLNFNGKLFRRLLGFLILLAIIFVVGPALMNLQSGNAVLNARTIAVSSPIEGVITDIYRPVGSAIQQGQPLLRLSNPRINEGVLNELIVEQQTLVQRFEGLQRQADQLEALKKTLSDRRDTHMQHDSTRLEYQIAEAKAQALAQRNQTEELGLILERNRKLVKENFISIVEYDRSRYAHKVAQQQFEALEARIRSLETELAAIKEGVYLGEGRNDVPYTQQKIEEINIQVIDLLTRRTETRIRIESIDKQIEAEKSLLQKFREATIQSVVSGLVWRQYFSVGSEVAGNTKLAELINCDQLFVEAVIPDSGLASLQVGSKVRYRLLGSADWLEGEVFQLMGSGDKSVDMTLAAKQETSKNEGRIFVRVSHDSLPNLYENQCYVGRRVDVTLKRQWNPKVALTRLTNLFR
;
A
#
# COMPACT_ATOMS: atom_id res chain seq x y z
N MET A 1 18.18 -48.21 -99.30
CA MET A 1 16.99 -47.56 -98.73
C MET A 1 17.37 -46.11 -98.28
N SER A 2 17.25 -45.16 -99.23
CA SER A 2 17.67 -43.78 -99.04
C SER A 2 16.51 -43.03 -98.36
N LEU A 3 16.70 -42.68 -97.12
CA LEU A 3 15.80 -41.80 -96.38
C LEU A 3 15.96 -40.35 -96.87
N ASN A 4 15.07 -39.91 -97.72
CA ASN A 4 14.95 -38.51 -98.11
C ASN A 4 14.43 -37.69 -96.89
N PHE A 5 15.37 -37.12 -96.18
CA PHE A 5 15.05 -36.22 -95.10
C PHE A 5 14.57 -34.88 -95.65
N ASN A 6 13.27 -34.59 -95.58
CA ASN A 6 12.67 -33.38 -96.08
C ASN A 6 13.19 -32.18 -95.25
N GLY A 7 14.18 -31.42 -95.77
CA GLY A 7 14.97 -30.38 -95.04
C GLY A 7 14.08 -29.27 -94.39
N LYS A 8 12.81 -29.14 -94.82
CA LYS A 8 11.83 -28.23 -94.21
C LYS A 8 11.30 -28.78 -92.88
N LEU A 9 11.12 -30.11 -92.72
CA LEU A 9 10.68 -30.78 -91.52
C LEU A 9 11.77 -30.75 -90.46
N PHE A 10 13.02 -31.02 -90.87
CA PHE A 10 14.19 -30.96 -89.98
C PHE A 10 14.43 -29.56 -89.38
N ARG A 11 14.32 -28.48 -90.18
CA ARG A 11 14.43 -27.12 -89.69
C ARG A 11 13.30 -26.76 -88.72
N ARG A 12 12.09 -27.24 -88.95
CA ARG A 12 10.95 -27.03 -88.04
C ARG A 12 11.13 -27.75 -86.69
N LEU A 13 11.62 -28.98 -86.76
CA LEU A 13 11.91 -29.81 -85.60
C LEU A 13 13.08 -29.26 -84.82
N LEU A 14 14.14 -28.77 -85.44
CA LEU A 14 15.27 -28.11 -84.81
C LEU A 14 14.82 -26.80 -84.15
N GLY A 15 13.98 -25.98 -84.84
CA GLY A 15 13.41 -24.72 -84.26
C GLY A 15 12.54 -25.01 -83.07
N PHE A 16 11.73 -26.07 -83.08
CA PHE A 16 10.89 -26.44 -81.90
C PHE A 16 11.75 -26.95 -80.77
N LEU A 17 12.82 -27.68 -81.02
CA LEU A 17 13.76 -28.20 -80.01
C LEU A 17 14.53 -27.03 -79.32
N ILE A 18 14.96 -26.04 -80.12
CA ILE A 18 15.59 -24.84 -79.63
C ILE A 18 14.61 -24.02 -78.79
N LEU A 19 13.36 -23.88 -79.23
CA LEU A 19 12.31 -23.18 -78.49
C LEU A 19 12.00 -23.88 -77.15
N LEU A 20 11.96 -25.21 -77.17
CA LEU A 20 11.73 -26.04 -75.95
C LEU A 20 12.92 -25.93 -75.00
N ALA A 21 14.17 -25.92 -75.53
CA ALA A 21 15.38 -25.69 -74.73
C ALA A 21 15.39 -24.28 -74.06
N ILE A 22 15.00 -23.26 -74.84
CA ILE A 22 14.88 -21.91 -74.33
C ILE A 22 13.80 -21.86 -73.21
N ILE A 23 12.65 -22.47 -73.41
CA ILE A 23 11.57 -22.53 -72.38
C ILE A 23 12.05 -23.29 -71.13
N PHE A 24 12.83 -24.39 -71.35
CA PHE A 24 13.33 -25.18 -70.24
C PHE A 24 14.43 -24.48 -69.41
N VAL A 25 15.29 -23.68 -70.08
CA VAL A 25 16.37 -22.90 -69.40
C VAL A 25 15.87 -21.59 -68.82
N VAL A 26 15.03 -20.85 -69.55
CA VAL A 26 14.56 -19.51 -69.15
C VAL A 26 13.28 -19.59 -68.32
N GLY A 27 12.44 -20.62 -68.51
CA GLY A 27 11.17 -20.78 -67.79
C GLY A 27 11.30 -20.81 -66.30
N PRO A 28 12.18 -21.57 -65.70
CA PRO A 28 12.39 -21.62 -64.26
C PRO A 28 12.87 -20.27 -63.70
N ALA A 29 13.69 -19.52 -64.43
CA ALA A 29 14.18 -18.19 -64.02
C ALA A 29 13.06 -17.14 -64.03
N LEU A 30 12.10 -17.21 -64.93
CA LEU A 30 10.94 -16.37 -65.04
C LEU A 30 9.83 -16.73 -64.01
N MET A 31 9.82 -17.95 -63.51
CA MET A 31 8.83 -18.43 -62.55
C MET A 31 9.24 -18.22 -61.09
N ASN A 32 10.50 -17.97 -60.80
CA ASN A 32 10.98 -17.72 -59.44
C ASN A 32 11.17 -16.21 -59.21
N LEU A 33 10.46 -15.69 -58.27
CA LEU A 33 10.68 -14.32 -57.76
C LEU A 33 11.84 -14.38 -56.78
N GLN A 34 12.93 -13.69 -57.06
CA GLN A 34 14.06 -13.56 -56.14
C GLN A 34 14.06 -12.15 -55.51
N SER A 35 14.18 -12.09 -54.21
CA SER A 35 14.46 -10.85 -53.52
C SER A 35 15.95 -10.81 -53.17
N GLY A 36 16.66 -9.86 -53.77
CA GLY A 36 18.05 -9.55 -53.40
C GLY A 36 18.19 -8.59 -52.25
N ASN A 37 17.07 -8.06 -51.76
CA ASN A 37 17.01 -7.09 -50.65
C ASN A 37 16.20 -7.68 -49.52
N ALA A 38 16.76 -8.69 -48.84
CA ALA A 38 16.19 -9.29 -47.66
C ALA A 38 17.23 -9.35 -46.56
N VAL A 39 16.78 -9.19 -45.31
CA VAL A 39 17.63 -9.27 -44.10
C VAL A 39 16.97 -10.13 -43.04
N LEU A 40 17.80 -10.79 -42.25
CA LEU A 40 17.35 -11.38 -40.99
C LEU A 40 17.11 -10.28 -39.99
N ASN A 41 15.94 -10.26 -39.40
CA ASN A 41 15.49 -9.18 -38.49
C ASN A 41 14.90 -9.74 -37.22
N ALA A 42 14.78 -8.87 -36.21
CA ALA A 42 14.10 -9.15 -34.93
C ALA A 42 13.32 -7.92 -34.48
N ARG A 43 12.33 -8.12 -33.63
CA ARG A 43 11.69 -7.01 -32.96
C ARG A 43 12.50 -6.59 -31.75
N THR A 44 12.65 -5.29 -31.56
CA THR A 44 13.30 -4.72 -30.37
C THR A 44 12.29 -4.54 -29.25
N ILE A 45 12.74 -4.81 -28.03
CA ILE A 45 11.99 -4.60 -26.81
C ILE A 45 12.67 -3.46 -26.08
N ALA A 46 11.94 -2.36 -25.87
CA ALA A 46 12.45 -1.19 -25.18
C ALA A 46 12.48 -1.44 -23.66
N VAL A 47 13.60 -1.12 -23.05
CA VAL A 47 13.76 -1.08 -21.59
C VAL A 47 13.82 0.39 -21.18
N SER A 48 12.85 0.82 -20.36
CA SER A 48 12.75 2.21 -19.88
C SER A 48 13.07 2.31 -18.40
N SER A 49 13.48 3.50 -17.97
CA SER A 49 13.75 3.79 -16.56
C SER A 49 12.46 3.86 -15.76
N PRO A 50 12.32 3.12 -14.65
CA PRO A 50 11.18 3.25 -13.73
C PRO A 50 11.27 4.49 -12.83
N ILE A 51 12.47 5.06 -12.66
CA ILE A 51 12.75 6.23 -11.81
C ILE A 51 13.64 7.23 -12.55
N GLU A 52 13.64 8.47 -12.11
CA GLU A 52 14.69 9.44 -12.49
C GLU A 52 15.95 9.16 -11.67
N GLY A 53 17.11 9.50 -12.20
CA GLY A 53 18.38 9.35 -11.49
C GLY A 53 19.58 9.24 -12.41
N VAL A 54 20.69 8.82 -11.84
CA VAL A 54 21.99 8.65 -12.52
C VAL A 54 22.27 7.15 -12.67
N ILE A 55 22.75 6.74 -13.85
CA ILE A 55 23.19 5.38 -14.10
C ILE A 55 24.51 5.15 -13.37
N THR A 56 24.51 4.26 -12.37
CA THR A 56 25.70 3.94 -11.58
C THR A 56 26.48 2.78 -12.16
N ASP A 57 25.78 1.76 -12.66
CA ASP A 57 26.40 0.54 -13.15
C ASP A 57 25.69 0.04 -14.40
N ILE A 58 26.47 -0.54 -15.32
CA ILE A 58 26.00 -1.27 -16.49
C ILE A 58 26.57 -2.68 -16.41
N TYR A 59 25.72 -3.65 -16.11
CA TYR A 59 26.11 -5.04 -15.96
C TYR A 59 26.26 -5.78 -17.28
N ARG A 60 25.51 -5.34 -18.30
CA ARG A 60 25.47 -5.98 -19.60
C ARG A 60 25.67 -4.93 -20.70
N PRO A 61 26.85 -4.90 -21.34
CA PRO A 61 27.12 -3.97 -22.43
C PRO A 61 26.40 -4.40 -23.72
N VAL A 62 26.40 -3.51 -24.71
CA VAL A 62 25.88 -3.78 -26.06
C VAL A 62 26.56 -5.01 -26.65
N GLY A 63 25.79 -5.89 -27.30
CA GLY A 63 26.27 -7.14 -27.92
C GLY A 63 26.38 -8.31 -26.93
N SER A 64 26.15 -8.12 -25.64
CA SER A 64 26.18 -9.23 -24.68
C SER A 64 24.84 -9.97 -24.61
N ALA A 65 24.92 -11.30 -24.44
CA ALA A 65 23.76 -12.14 -24.16
C ALA A 65 23.22 -11.84 -22.74
N ILE A 66 21.90 -11.86 -22.59
CA ILE A 66 21.20 -11.65 -21.32
C ILE A 66 20.03 -12.63 -21.19
N GLN A 67 19.82 -13.16 -20.00
CA GLN A 67 18.67 -14.00 -19.68
C GLN A 67 17.58 -13.19 -19.00
N GLN A 68 16.34 -13.63 -19.11
CA GLN A 68 15.21 -13.02 -18.41
C GLN A 68 15.49 -12.97 -16.90
N GLY A 69 15.23 -11.82 -16.28
CA GLY A 69 15.47 -11.59 -14.85
C GLY A 69 16.91 -11.21 -14.49
N GLN A 70 17.87 -11.30 -15.41
CA GLN A 70 19.25 -10.84 -15.13
C GLN A 70 19.33 -9.32 -15.06
N PRO A 71 20.20 -8.76 -14.18
CA PRO A 71 20.41 -7.32 -14.08
C PRO A 71 21.07 -6.78 -15.35
N LEU A 72 20.49 -5.71 -15.88
CA LEU A 72 20.99 -4.99 -17.06
C LEU A 72 21.81 -3.77 -16.64
N LEU A 73 21.24 -2.91 -15.78
CA LEU A 73 21.87 -1.69 -15.27
C LEU A 73 21.27 -1.29 -13.92
N ARG A 74 21.96 -0.41 -13.18
CA ARG A 74 21.51 0.17 -11.93
C ARG A 74 21.41 1.69 -12.06
N LEU A 75 20.36 2.21 -11.45
CA LEU A 75 20.11 3.65 -11.31
C LEU A 75 20.11 4.03 -9.84
N SER A 76 20.61 5.22 -9.54
CA SER A 76 20.51 5.84 -8.21
C SER A 76 19.99 7.26 -8.36
N ASN A 77 18.99 7.62 -7.54
CA ASN A 77 18.50 8.99 -7.45
C ASN A 77 19.06 9.68 -6.20
N PRO A 78 20.14 10.46 -6.33
CA PRO A 78 20.72 11.17 -5.19
C PRO A 78 19.92 12.39 -4.75
N ARG A 79 18.93 12.83 -5.54
CA ARG A 79 18.12 14.03 -5.29
C ARG A 79 16.70 13.71 -4.89
N ILE A 80 16.50 12.55 -4.25
CA ILE A 80 15.16 12.16 -3.80
C ILE A 80 14.62 13.18 -2.79
N ASN A 81 13.36 13.58 -2.96
CA ASN A 81 12.72 14.52 -2.05
C ASN A 81 12.24 13.81 -0.78
N GLU A 82 12.90 14.06 0.34
CA GLU A 82 12.55 13.53 1.66
C GLU A 82 11.64 14.50 2.47
N GLY A 83 11.10 15.53 1.84
CA GLY A 83 10.30 16.58 2.53
C GLY A 83 9.12 16.00 3.31
N VAL A 84 8.35 15.11 2.70
CA VAL A 84 7.19 14.45 3.35
C VAL A 84 7.64 13.59 4.54
N LEU A 85 8.72 12.84 4.40
CA LEU A 85 9.26 12.03 5.50
C LEU A 85 9.66 12.91 6.69
N ASN A 86 10.37 14.01 6.43
CA ASN A 86 10.81 14.93 7.47
C ASN A 86 9.62 15.62 8.17
N GLU A 87 8.57 15.99 7.43
CA GLU A 87 7.33 16.55 8.00
C GLU A 87 6.64 15.55 8.92
N LEU A 88 6.50 14.30 8.51
CA LEU A 88 5.93 13.23 9.33
C LEU A 88 6.73 12.97 10.60
N ILE A 89 8.06 13.00 10.53
CA ILE A 89 8.95 12.83 11.70
C ILE A 89 8.75 13.99 12.69
N VAL A 90 8.66 15.24 12.21
CA VAL A 90 8.40 16.42 13.07
C VAL A 90 7.01 16.35 13.71
N GLU A 91 5.98 15.95 12.94
CA GLU A 91 4.63 15.74 13.49
C GLU A 91 4.64 14.65 14.58
N GLN A 92 5.30 13.52 14.33
CA GLN A 92 5.45 12.44 15.31
C GLN A 92 6.11 12.94 16.60
N GLN A 93 7.22 13.66 16.51
CA GLN A 93 7.93 14.20 17.67
C GLN A 93 7.03 15.15 18.48
N THR A 94 6.27 16.00 17.80
CA THR A 94 5.32 16.93 18.44
C THR A 94 4.22 16.19 19.19
N LEU A 95 3.67 15.13 18.59
CA LEU A 95 2.65 14.29 19.21
C LEU A 95 3.20 13.52 20.42
N VAL A 96 4.43 13.04 20.36
CA VAL A 96 5.09 12.36 21.49
C VAL A 96 5.26 13.32 22.66
N GLN A 97 5.72 14.54 22.42
CA GLN A 97 5.83 15.58 23.47
C GLN A 97 4.47 15.92 24.09
N ARG A 98 3.42 16.00 23.23
CA ARG A 98 2.05 16.23 23.71
C ARG A 98 1.54 15.07 24.56
N PHE A 99 1.78 13.83 24.15
CA PHE A 99 1.43 12.62 24.88
C PHE A 99 2.05 12.61 26.29
N GLU A 100 3.36 12.91 26.38
CA GLU A 100 4.05 13.01 27.67
C GLU A 100 3.54 14.18 28.51
N GLY A 101 3.21 15.31 27.88
CA GLY A 101 2.62 16.46 28.56
C GLY A 101 1.27 16.13 29.21
N LEU A 102 0.39 15.44 28.47
CA LEU A 102 -0.91 14.98 28.98
C LEU A 102 -0.74 13.99 30.14
N GLN A 103 0.24 13.08 30.04
CA GLN A 103 0.55 12.15 31.13
C GLN A 103 0.97 12.89 32.40
N ARG A 104 1.93 13.83 32.29
CA ARG A 104 2.36 14.63 33.44
C ARG A 104 1.23 15.40 34.10
N GLN A 105 0.32 15.98 33.31
CA GLN A 105 -0.86 16.69 33.84
C GLN A 105 -1.81 15.75 34.59
N ALA A 106 -2.08 14.56 34.02
CA ALA A 106 -2.90 13.54 34.67
C ALA A 106 -2.29 13.11 36.02
N ASP A 107 -0.98 12.81 36.03
CA ASP A 107 -0.26 12.39 37.24
C ASP A 107 -0.29 13.48 38.33
N GLN A 108 -0.16 14.76 37.97
CA GLN A 108 -0.27 15.89 38.89
C GLN A 108 -1.67 15.99 39.49
N LEU A 109 -2.72 15.84 38.70
CA LEU A 109 -4.10 15.85 39.18
C LEU A 109 -4.42 14.63 40.05
N GLU A 110 -3.91 13.47 39.74
CA GLU A 110 -4.04 12.27 40.58
C GLU A 110 -3.34 12.46 41.95
N ALA A 111 -2.15 13.06 41.96
CA ALA A 111 -1.45 13.40 43.19
C ALA A 111 -2.24 14.41 44.04
N LEU A 112 -2.82 15.45 43.42
CA LEU A 112 -3.67 16.42 44.08
C LEU A 112 -4.95 15.75 44.65
N LYS A 113 -5.61 14.89 43.84
CA LYS A 113 -6.77 14.12 44.28
C LYS A 113 -6.47 13.29 45.51
N LYS A 114 -5.32 12.60 45.52
CA LYS A 114 -4.86 11.81 46.66
C LYS A 114 -4.72 12.70 47.91
N THR A 115 -4.04 13.83 47.77
CA THR A 115 -3.85 14.79 48.90
C THR A 115 -5.18 15.28 49.46
N LEU A 116 -6.16 15.58 48.60
CA LEU A 116 -7.50 16.00 49.02
C LEU A 116 -8.26 14.85 49.69
N SER A 117 -8.13 13.61 49.17
CA SER A 117 -8.71 12.42 49.78
C SER A 117 -8.15 12.20 51.20
N ASP A 118 -6.83 12.22 51.35
CA ASP A 118 -6.17 12.05 52.65
C ASP A 118 -6.61 13.12 53.65
N ARG A 119 -6.74 14.38 53.18
CA ARG A 119 -7.26 15.48 54.02
C ARG A 119 -8.72 15.26 54.43
N ARG A 120 -9.59 14.83 53.49
CA ARG A 120 -10.99 14.52 53.77
C ARG A 120 -11.09 13.42 54.86
N ASP A 121 -10.33 12.35 54.69
CA ASP A 121 -10.38 11.21 55.60
C ASP A 121 -9.86 11.57 56.98
N THR A 122 -8.81 12.38 57.04
CA THR A 122 -8.30 12.94 58.32
C THR A 122 -9.35 13.82 59.01
N HIS A 123 -10.01 14.70 58.26
CA HIS A 123 -11.06 15.57 58.79
C HIS A 123 -12.24 14.75 59.33
N MET A 124 -12.70 13.75 58.57
CA MET A 124 -13.77 12.85 58.98
C MET A 124 -13.43 12.07 60.24
N GLN A 125 -12.18 11.62 60.39
CA GLN A 125 -11.70 10.93 61.58
C GLN A 125 -11.74 11.86 62.81
N HIS A 126 -11.25 13.09 62.67
CA HIS A 126 -11.26 14.06 63.77
C HIS A 126 -12.69 14.46 64.18
N ASP A 127 -13.58 14.70 63.24
CA ASP A 127 -14.98 15.01 63.51
C ASP A 127 -15.69 13.84 64.18
N SER A 128 -15.46 12.60 63.71
CA SER A 128 -16.00 11.40 64.34
C SER A 128 -15.54 11.28 65.81
N THR A 129 -14.23 11.45 66.04
CA THR A 129 -13.66 11.39 67.39
C THR A 129 -14.24 12.50 68.31
N ARG A 130 -14.41 13.73 67.78
CA ARG A 130 -15.05 14.83 68.54
C ARG A 130 -16.49 14.49 68.93
N LEU A 131 -17.29 13.92 68.03
CA LEU A 131 -18.65 13.48 68.29
C LEU A 131 -18.71 12.34 69.31
N GLU A 132 -17.81 11.39 69.25
CA GLU A 132 -17.68 10.31 70.23
C GLU A 132 -17.43 10.82 71.61
N TYR A 133 -16.58 11.86 71.79
CA TYR A 133 -16.41 12.56 73.10
C TYR A 133 -17.65 13.28 73.51
N GLN A 134 -18.36 14.00 72.62
CA GLN A 134 -19.60 14.68 72.91
C GLN A 134 -20.73 13.73 73.36
N ILE A 135 -20.80 12.54 72.68
CA ILE A 135 -21.74 11.50 73.10
C ILE A 135 -21.37 10.95 74.48
N ALA A 136 -20.10 10.70 74.76
CA ALA A 136 -19.65 10.23 76.05
C ALA A 136 -19.99 11.25 77.19
N GLU A 137 -19.77 12.54 76.91
CA GLU A 137 -20.14 13.61 77.86
C GLU A 137 -21.66 13.67 78.10
N ALA A 138 -22.47 13.63 76.98
CA ALA A 138 -23.92 13.67 77.10
C ALA A 138 -24.47 12.45 77.86
N LYS A 139 -23.86 11.24 77.65
CA LYS A 139 -24.19 10.00 78.34
C LYS A 139 -23.88 10.14 79.85
N ALA A 140 -22.75 10.74 80.20
CA ALA A 140 -22.42 10.99 81.64
C ALA A 140 -23.40 11.97 82.28
N GLN A 141 -23.79 13.05 81.56
CA GLN A 141 -24.81 14.00 82.04
C GLN A 141 -26.17 13.32 82.16
N ALA A 142 -26.57 12.48 81.18
CA ALA A 142 -27.83 11.73 81.29
C ALA A 142 -27.84 10.74 82.47
N LEU A 143 -26.72 10.09 82.74
CA LEU A 143 -26.59 9.20 83.90
C LEU A 143 -26.73 9.98 85.21
N ALA A 144 -26.10 11.15 85.38
CA ALA A 144 -26.26 12.01 86.54
C ALA A 144 -27.72 12.45 86.69
N GLN A 145 -28.37 12.89 85.61
CA GLN A 145 -29.78 13.33 85.62
C GLN A 145 -30.73 12.14 85.91
N ARG A 146 -30.41 10.94 85.43
CA ARG A 146 -31.16 9.71 85.73
C ARG A 146 -31.12 9.47 87.27
N ASN A 147 -29.94 9.48 87.89
CA ASN A 147 -29.78 9.27 89.29
C ASN A 147 -30.56 10.33 90.10
N GLN A 148 -30.54 11.58 89.69
CA GLN A 148 -31.34 12.67 90.32
C GLN A 148 -32.87 12.41 90.15
N THR A 149 -33.30 11.94 89.00
CA THR A 149 -34.70 11.58 88.70
C THR A 149 -35.15 10.41 89.61
N GLU A 150 -34.28 9.45 89.80
CA GLU A 150 -34.54 8.27 90.62
C GLU A 150 -34.63 8.68 92.13
N GLU A 151 -33.72 9.55 92.60
CA GLU A 151 -33.77 10.13 93.93
C GLU A 151 -35.10 10.90 94.21
N LEU A 152 -35.46 11.79 93.30
CA LEU A 152 -36.73 12.54 93.38
C LEU A 152 -37.96 11.62 93.29
N GLY A 153 -37.86 10.50 92.54
CA GLY A 153 -38.90 9.50 92.49
C GLY A 153 -39.10 8.77 93.82
N LEU A 154 -37.99 8.42 94.51
CA LEU A 154 -38.05 7.86 95.84
C LEU A 154 -38.67 8.88 96.89
N ILE A 155 -38.31 10.15 96.75
CA ILE A 155 -38.87 11.21 97.57
C ILE A 155 -40.37 11.34 97.29
N LEU A 156 -40.79 11.35 96.04
CA LEU A 156 -42.19 11.41 95.61
C LEU A 156 -43.01 10.21 96.18
N GLU A 157 -42.49 9.01 96.08
CA GLU A 157 -43.16 7.81 96.63
C GLU A 157 -43.30 7.87 98.13
N ARG A 158 -42.29 8.36 98.83
CA ARG A 158 -42.34 8.63 100.28
C ARG A 158 -43.41 9.67 100.63
N ASN A 159 -43.37 10.78 99.93
CA ASN A 159 -44.35 11.86 100.11
C ASN A 159 -45.78 11.45 99.77
N ARG A 160 -45.97 10.61 98.79
CA ARG A 160 -47.25 10.05 98.44
C ARG A 160 -47.84 9.20 99.55
N LYS A 161 -47.05 8.45 100.35
CA LYS A 161 -47.50 7.71 101.52
C LYS A 161 -47.83 8.66 102.65
N LEU A 162 -46.98 9.63 102.96
CA LEU A 162 -47.15 10.56 104.07
C LEU A 162 -48.35 11.49 103.87
N VAL A 163 -48.72 11.91 102.66
CA VAL A 163 -49.90 12.72 102.41
C VAL A 163 -51.18 11.94 102.61
N LYS A 164 -51.17 10.59 102.30
CA LYS A 164 -52.31 9.72 102.53
C LYS A 164 -52.58 9.51 104.02
N GLU A 165 -51.52 9.61 104.87
CA GLU A 165 -51.55 9.47 106.30
C GLU A 165 -51.71 10.81 106.96
N ASN A 166 -51.89 11.96 106.25
CA ASN A 166 -51.99 13.33 106.68
C ASN A 166 -50.77 13.91 107.47
N PHE A 167 -49.55 13.30 107.19
CA PHE A 167 -48.31 13.77 107.83
C PHE A 167 -47.67 14.96 107.13
N ILE A 168 -48.01 15.21 105.89
CA ILE A 168 -47.51 16.35 105.09
C ILE A 168 -48.68 17.03 104.38
N SER A 169 -48.49 18.32 103.92
CA SER A 169 -49.48 19.05 103.15
C SER A 169 -49.56 18.60 101.70
N ILE A 170 -50.72 18.74 101.05
CA ILE A 170 -50.90 18.45 99.60
C ILE A 170 -50.00 19.29 98.77
N VAL A 171 -49.68 20.53 99.18
CA VAL A 171 -48.75 21.42 98.47
C VAL A 171 -47.35 20.86 98.46
N GLU A 172 -46.88 20.23 99.54
CA GLU A 172 -45.56 19.59 99.64
C GLU A 172 -45.46 18.31 98.74
N TYR A 173 -46.54 17.52 98.72
CA TYR A 173 -46.66 16.42 97.78
C TYR A 173 -46.68 16.90 96.33
N ASP A 174 -47.47 17.91 95.98
CA ASP A 174 -47.47 18.47 94.63
C ASP A 174 -46.09 19.03 94.22
N ARG A 175 -45.38 19.67 95.12
CA ARG A 175 -44.02 20.16 94.91
C ARG A 175 -43.07 19.01 94.53
N SER A 176 -43.10 17.91 95.30
CA SER A 176 -42.27 16.75 94.98
C SER A 176 -42.64 16.07 93.66
N ARG A 177 -43.96 16.05 93.32
CA ARG A 177 -44.45 15.52 92.02
C ARG A 177 -43.95 16.38 90.87
N TYR A 178 -44.02 17.67 90.96
CA TYR A 178 -43.51 18.58 89.92
C TYR A 178 -41.98 18.50 89.79
N ALA A 179 -41.26 18.46 90.93
CA ALA A 179 -39.80 18.28 90.91
C ALA A 179 -39.38 17.00 90.20
N HIS A 180 -40.00 15.85 90.49
CA HIS A 180 -39.75 14.59 89.80
C HIS A 180 -40.07 14.69 88.28
N LYS A 181 -41.24 15.30 87.93
CA LYS A 181 -41.63 15.50 86.55
C LYS A 181 -40.66 16.37 85.78
N VAL A 182 -40.12 17.43 86.33
CA VAL A 182 -39.13 18.29 85.73
C VAL A 182 -37.83 17.52 85.52
N ALA A 183 -37.38 16.77 86.51
CA ALA A 183 -36.16 15.95 86.39
C ALA A 183 -36.30 14.86 85.30
N GLN A 184 -37.47 14.22 85.19
CA GLN A 184 -37.77 13.29 84.16
C GLN A 184 -37.71 13.90 82.72
N GLN A 185 -38.32 15.08 82.56
CA GLN A 185 -38.27 15.79 81.27
C GLN A 185 -36.83 16.22 80.89
N GLN A 186 -36.01 16.60 81.86
CA GLN A 186 -34.59 16.91 81.64
C GLN A 186 -33.82 15.69 81.25
N PHE A 187 -34.08 14.53 81.83
CA PHE A 187 -33.48 13.25 81.43
C PHE A 187 -33.87 12.86 79.98
N GLU A 188 -35.17 12.94 79.65
CA GLU A 188 -35.69 12.66 78.32
C GLU A 188 -35.07 13.59 77.24
N ALA A 189 -34.86 14.87 77.60
CA ALA A 189 -34.20 15.84 76.73
C ALA A 189 -32.73 15.45 76.46
N LEU A 190 -32.02 14.98 77.51
CA LEU A 190 -30.63 14.48 77.31
C LEU A 190 -30.55 13.21 76.47
N GLU A 191 -31.51 12.28 76.66
CA GLU A 191 -31.60 11.11 75.79
C GLU A 191 -31.87 11.47 74.33
N ALA A 192 -32.73 12.46 74.06
CA ALA A 192 -33.00 12.97 72.74
C ALA A 192 -31.72 13.59 72.10
N ARG A 193 -30.95 14.33 72.93
CA ARG A 193 -29.67 14.88 72.50
C ARG A 193 -28.66 13.79 72.17
N ILE A 194 -28.55 12.73 72.97
CA ILE A 194 -27.68 11.56 72.65
C ILE A 194 -28.08 10.93 71.30
N ARG A 195 -29.34 10.64 71.08
CA ARG A 195 -29.84 10.08 69.80
C ARG A 195 -29.50 11.00 68.63
N SER A 196 -29.63 12.31 68.78
CA SER A 196 -29.26 13.28 67.73
C SER A 196 -27.77 13.21 67.42
N LEU A 197 -26.89 13.18 68.44
CA LEU A 197 -25.42 13.08 68.22
C LEU A 197 -25.01 11.73 67.63
N GLU A 198 -25.66 10.63 68.04
CA GLU A 198 -25.42 9.28 67.49
C GLU A 198 -25.83 9.23 66.02
N THR A 199 -26.94 9.88 65.64
CA THR A 199 -27.39 10.00 64.25
C THR A 199 -26.39 10.85 63.43
N GLU A 200 -25.89 11.95 63.97
CA GLU A 200 -24.87 12.79 63.33
C GLU A 200 -23.55 11.99 63.14
N LEU A 201 -23.11 11.22 64.11
CA LEU A 201 -21.92 10.38 64.04
C LEU A 201 -22.08 9.30 62.96
N ALA A 202 -23.25 8.64 62.86
CA ALA A 202 -23.54 7.64 61.85
C ALA A 202 -23.48 8.26 60.44
N ALA A 203 -24.09 9.44 60.28
CA ALA A 203 -24.07 10.15 58.98
C ALA A 203 -22.66 10.56 58.58
N ILE A 204 -21.81 11.06 59.50
CA ILE A 204 -20.41 11.37 59.19
C ILE A 204 -19.63 10.14 58.77
N LYS A 205 -19.84 9.00 59.43
CA LYS A 205 -19.20 7.73 59.03
C LYS A 205 -19.62 7.26 57.64
N GLU A 206 -20.80 7.65 57.17
CA GLU A 206 -21.29 7.43 55.82
C GLU A 206 -20.85 8.55 54.84
N GLY A 207 -20.11 9.55 55.30
CA GLY A 207 -19.64 10.68 54.47
C GLY A 207 -20.69 11.79 54.28
N VAL A 208 -21.81 11.73 55.02
CA VAL A 208 -22.88 12.73 54.98
C VAL A 208 -22.74 13.68 56.18
N TYR A 209 -22.75 14.97 55.94
CA TYR A 209 -22.64 15.98 56.97
C TYR A 209 -24.01 16.62 57.30
N LEU A 210 -24.56 16.28 58.46
CA LEU A 210 -25.81 16.82 58.97
C LEU A 210 -25.50 18.08 59.80
N GLY A 211 -25.73 19.29 59.27
CA GLY A 211 -25.51 20.50 59.99
C GLY A 211 -26.15 21.72 59.32
N GLU A 212 -26.66 22.68 60.13
CA GLU A 212 -27.22 23.93 59.61
C GLU A 212 -26.16 24.70 58.79
N GLY A 213 -26.46 25.03 57.52
CA GLY A 213 -25.60 25.81 56.62
C GLY A 213 -24.48 25.03 55.94
N ARG A 214 -24.43 23.71 56.03
CA ARG A 214 -23.51 22.86 55.26
C ARG A 214 -24.24 22.25 54.07
N ASN A 215 -23.57 22.23 52.92
CA ASN A 215 -24.01 21.45 51.78
C ASN A 215 -23.98 19.96 52.13
N ASP A 216 -24.88 19.18 51.54
CA ASP A 216 -24.96 17.71 51.64
C ASP A 216 -23.64 17.01 51.27
N VAL A 217 -22.85 17.62 50.35
CA VAL A 217 -21.53 17.13 49.91
C VAL A 217 -20.44 18.12 50.32
N PRO A 218 -19.41 17.67 51.03
CA PRO A 218 -18.26 18.52 51.40
C PRO A 218 -17.55 19.11 50.19
N TYR A 219 -17.07 20.35 50.27
CA TYR A 219 -16.31 21.01 49.19
C TYR A 219 -15.13 20.15 48.68
N THR A 220 -14.44 19.45 49.56
CA THR A 220 -13.33 18.56 49.21
C THR A 220 -13.78 17.40 48.33
N GLN A 221 -14.94 16.82 48.64
CA GLN A 221 -15.52 15.74 47.82
C GLN A 221 -15.92 16.24 46.42
N GLN A 222 -16.58 17.39 46.34
CA GLN A 222 -16.94 18.01 45.07
C GLN A 222 -15.67 18.26 44.20
N LYS A 223 -14.59 18.74 44.86
CA LYS A 223 -13.32 18.99 44.16
C LYS A 223 -12.65 17.71 43.69
N ILE A 224 -12.73 16.61 44.45
CA ILE A 224 -12.25 15.29 44.03
C ILE A 224 -13.01 14.79 42.78
N GLU A 225 -14.33 14.99 42.76
CA GLU A 225 -15.17 14.59 41.60
C GLU A 225 -14.85 15.43 40.37
N GLU A 226 -14.67 16.75 40.52
CA GLU A 226 -14.22 17.62 39.42
C GLU A 226 -12.87 17.19 38.87
N ILE A 227 -11.89 16.89 39.73
CA ILE A 227 -10.57 16.40 39.33
C ILE A 227 -10.69 15.06 38.61
N ASN A 228 -11.55 14.17 39.08
CA ASN A 228 -11.80 12.90 38.42
C ASN A 228 -12.25 13.06 36.96
N ILE A 229 -13.19 13.98 36.71
CA ILE A 229 -13.65 14.30 35.34
C ILE A 229 -12.49 14.82 34.49
N GLN A 230 -11.65 15.71 35.04
CA GLN A 230 -10.48 16.25 34.34
C GLN A 230 -9.45 15.18 34.03
N VAL A 231 -9.19 14.25 34.96
CA VAL A 231 -8.27 13.12 34.72
C VAL A 231 -8.78 12.22 33.60
N ILE A 232 -10.09 11.90 33.59
CA ILE A 232 -10.70 11.08 32.53
C ILE A 232 -10.56 11.77 31.17
N ASP A 233 -10.80 13.08 31.08
CA ASP A 233 -10.62 13.85 29.85
C ASP A 233 -9.17 13.81 29.37
N LEU A 234 -8.20 14.02 30.26
CA LEU A 234 -6.77 13.95 29.91
C LEU A 234 -6.35 12.57 29.44
N LEU A 235 -6.82 11.49 30.08
CA LEU A 235 -6.54 10.13 29.68
C LEU A 235 -7.15 9.79 28.32
N THR A 236 -8.34 10.31 28.05
CA THR A 236 -9.00 10.17 26.74
C THR A 236 -8.17 10.84 25.65
N ARG A 237 -7.81 12.11 25.83
CA ARG A 237 -6.96 12.87 24.89
C ARG A 237 -5.58 12.21 24.70
N ARG A 238 -5.01 11.67 25.77
CA ARG A 238 -3.75 10.91 25.70
C ARG A 238 -3.90 9.66 24.84
N THR A 239 -5.02 8.95 24.99
CA THR A 239 -5.30 7.75 24.20
C THR A 239 -5.47 8.10 22.70
N GLU A 240 -6.20 9.15 22.39
CA GLU A 240 -6.35 9.68 21.04
C GLU A 240 -4.99 10.05 20.43
N THR A 241 -4.15 10.75 21.23
CA THR A 241 -2.80 11.13 20.79
C THR A 241 -1.92 9.91 20.50
N ARG A 242 -2.01 8.85 21.32
CA ARG A 242 -1.31 7.58 21.08
C ARG A 242 -1.73 6.94 19.77
N ILE A 243 -3.04 6.86 19.52
CA ILE A 243 -3.56 6.29 18.24
C ILE A 243 -3.05 7.11 17.05
N ARG A 244 -2.97 8.44 17.20
CA ARG A 244 -2.43 9.30 16.14
C ARG A 244 -0.94 9.02 15.91
N ILE A 245 -0.14 8.85 16.97
CA ILE A 245 1.28 8.47 16.86
C ILE A 245 1.43 7.14 16.10
N GLU A 246 0.67 6.11 16.48
CA GLU A 246 0.70 4.81 15.79
C GLU A 246 0.32 4.91 14.30
N SER A 247 -0.58 5.83 13.95
CA SER A 247 -0.95 6.11 12.56
C SER A 247 0.19 6.78 11.79
N ILE A 248 0.86 7.77 12.40
CA ILE A 248 2.01 8.46 11.81
C ILE A 248 3.20 7.50 11.65
N ASP A 249 3.46 6.63 12.62
CA ASP A 249 4.51 5.61 12.53
C ASP A 249 4.34 4.73 11.29
N LYS A 250 3.10 4.29 11.02
CA LYS A 250 2.80 3.51 9.82
C LYS A 250 3.02 4.32 8.53
N GLN A 251 2.70 5.61 8.54
CA GLN A 251 2.94 6.50 7.40
C GLN A 251 4.45 6.71 7.17
N ILE A 252 5.23 6.90 8.23
CA ILE A 252 6.69 7.00 8.17
C ILE A 252 7.30 5.74 7.55
N GLU A 253 6.88 4.55 7.99
CA GLU A 253 7.41 3.30 7.43
C GLU A 253 6.99 3.08 5.96
N ALA A 254 5.77 3.45 5.60
CA ALA A 254 5.31 3.43 4.21
C ALA A 254 6.12 4.38 3.33
N GLU A 255 6.35 5.62 3.80
CA GLU A 255 7.15 6.63 3.08
C GLU A 255 8.60 6.22 2.94
N LYS A 256 9.24 5.68 3.99
CA LYS A 256 10.60 5.13 3.91
C LYS A 256 10.70 4.02 2.86
N SER A 257 9.74 3.10 2.86
CA SER A 257 9.69 2.01 1.87
C SER A 257 9.53 2.54 0.44
N LEU A 258 8.70 3.57 0.26
CA LEU A 258 8.50 4.25 -1.02
C LEU A 258 9.80 4.93 -1.49
N LEU A 259 10.41 5.73 -0.63
CA LEU A 259 11.67 6.43 -0.92
C LEU A 259 12.79 5.45 -1.26
N GLN A 260 12.88 4.31 -0.56
CA GLN A 260 13.88 3.28 -0.88
C GLN A 260 13.72 2.72 -2.29
N LYS A 261 12.48 2.51 -2.75
CA LYS A 261 12.19 2.06 -4.13
C LYS A 261 12.56 3.11 -5.18
N PHE A 262 12.46 4.39 -4.85
CA PHE A 262 12.82 5.48 -5.76
C PHE A 262 14.29 5.92 -5.64
N ARG A 263 14.98 5.54 -4.57
CA ARG A 263 16.40 5.87 -4.37
C ARG A 263 17.31 5.05 -5.28
N GLU A 264 17.01 3.77 -5.44
CA GLU A 264 17.79 2.85 -6.27
C GLU A 264 16.87 1.90 -7.02
N ALA A 265 17.15 1.70 -8.30
CA ALA A 265 16.47 0.72 -9.11
C ALA A 265 17.48 -0.10 -9.91
N THR A 266 17.42 -1.43 -9.76
CA THR A 266 18.12 -2.35 -10.63
C THR A 266 17.16 -2.81 -11.71
N ILE A 267 17.46 -2.45 -12.96
CA ILE A 267 16.65 -2.81 -14.10
C ILE A 267 17.08 -4.19 -14.59
N GLN A 268 16.12 -5.07 -14.66
CA GLN A 268 16.31 -6.46 -15.10
C GLN A 268 15.78 -6.64 -16.52
N SER A 269 16.35 -7.61 -17.23
CA SER A 269 15.86 -7.99 -18.56
C SER A 269 14.48 -8.64 -18.46
N VAL A 270 13.57 -8.19 -19.32
CA VAL A 270 12.21 -8.76 -19.45
C VAL A 270 12.17 -9.99 -20.34
N VAL A 271 13.25 -10.24 -21.12
CA VAL A 271 13.37 -11.36 -22.06
C VAL A 271 14.78 -11.94 -22.04
N SER A 272 14.89 -13.19 -22.48
CA SER A 272 16.18 -13.77 -22.86
C SER A 272 16.54 -13.33 -24.27
N GLY A 273 17.79 -12.93 -24.52
CA GLY A 273 18.19 -12.43 -25.81
C GLY A 273 19.54 -11.71 -25.79
N LEU A 274 19.62 -10.61 -26.50
CA LEU A 274 20.85 -9.83 -26.67
C LEU A 274 20.58 -8.34 -26.45
N VAL A 275 21.52 -7.64 -25.84
CA VAL A 275 21.48 -6.15 -25.71
C VAL A 275 21.83 -5.57 -27.09
N TRP A 276 20.80 -5.05 -27.77
CA TRP A 276 20.95 -4.55 -29.14
C TRP A 276 21.47 -3.12 -29.21
N ARG A 277 20.90 -2.22 -28.39
CA ARG A 277 21.31 -0.82 -28.30
C ARG A 277 21.25 -0.34 -26.86
N GLN A 278 22.10 0.61 -26.54
CA GLN A 278 22.14 1.33 -25.28
C GLN A 278 22.27 2.82 -25.58
N TYR A 279 21.47 3.64 -24.90
CA TYR A 279 21.36 5.06 -25.23
C TYR A 279 22.15 5.95 -24.28
N PHE A 280 22.57 5.42 -23.13
CA PHE A 280 23.25 6.14 -22.07
C PHE A 280 24.45 5.37 -21.54
N SER A 281 25.38 6.09 -20.93
CA SER A 281 26.58 5.55 -20.29
C SER A 281 26.50 5.69 -18.76
N VAL A 282 27.40 5.05 -18.04
CA VAL A 282 27.58 5.28 -16.60
C VAL A 282 27.85 6.76 -16.35
N GLY A 283 27.19 7.33 -15.32
CA GLY A 283 27.21 8.75 -14.99
C GLY A 283 26.19 9.61 -15.72
N SER A 284 25.44 9.06 -16.70
CA SER A 284 24.37 9.81 -17.37
C SER A 284 23.16 9.98 -16.46
N GLU A 285 22.60 11.20 -16.42
CA GLU A 285 21.33 11.52 -15.75
C GLU A 285 20.18 11.22 -16.70
N VAL A 286 19.14 10.53 -16.20
CA VAL A 286 17.98 10.12 -16.98
C VAL A 286 16.69 10.44 -16.23
N ALA A 287 15.68 10.85 -16.96
CA ALA A 287 14.34 11.06 -16.41
C ALA A 287 13.56 9.72 -16.31
N GLY A 288 12.53 9.69 -15.49
CA GLY A 288 11.61 8.57 -15.45
C GLY A 288 10.97 8.29 -16.81
N ASN A 289 10.70 7.03 -17.12
CA ASN A 289 10.17 6.53 -18.39
C ASN A 289 11.08 6.78 -19.62
N THR A 290 12.33 7.19 -19.43
CA THR A 290 13.29 7.36 -20.54
C THR A 290 13.73 5.99 -21.02
N LYS A 291 13.77 5.79 -22.34
CA LYS A 291 14.25 4.56 -22.97
C LYS A 291 15.77 4.43 -22.80
N LEU A 292 16.19 3.42 -22.07
CA LEU A 292 17.59 3.19 -21.70
C LEU A 292 18.33 2.25 -22.68
N ALA A 293 17.65 1.18 -23.03
CA ALA A 293 18.22 0.15 -23.91
C ALA A 293 17.14 -0.51 -24.80
N GLU A 294 17.59 -1.17 -25.82
CA GLU A 294 16.80 -2.08 -26.65
C GLU A 294 17.39 -3.48 -26.57
N LEU A 295 16.52 -4.44 -26.32
CA LEU A 295 16.85 -5.86 -26.34
C LEU A 295 16.23 -6.50 -27.57
N ILE A 296 16.82 -7.58 -28.06
CA ILE A 296 16.22 -8.45 -29.09
C ILE A 296 16.09 -9.87 -28.56
N ASN A 297 14.98 -10.52 -28.92
CA ASN A 297 14.78 -11.93 -28.61
C ASN A 297 15.26 -12.76 -29.81
N CYS A 298 16.31 -13.52 -29.59
CA CYS A 298 16.91 -14.37 -30.66
C CYS A 298 16.05 -15.58 -31.05
N ASP A 299 15.07 -15.94 -30.21
CA ASP A 299 14.15 -17.05 -30.51
C ASP A 299 13.02 -16.63 -31.46
N GLN A 300 12.85 -15.32 -31.67
CA GLN A 300 11.77 -14.74 -32.48
C GLN A 300 12.30 -14.01 -33.73
N LEU A 301 13.27 -14.62 -34.39
CA LEU A 301 13.83 -14.08 -35.63
C LEU A 301 12.90 -14.30 -36.81
N PHE A 302 12.98 -13.39 -37.78
CA PHE A 302 12.28 -13.49 -39.05
C PHE A 302 13.11 -12.87 -40.16
N VAL A 303 12.86 -13.31 -41.41
CA VAL A 303 13.41 -12.67 -42.59
C VAL A 303 12.42 -11.59 -43.05
N GLU A 304 12.90 -10.34 -43.14
CA GLU A 304 12.21 -9.26 -43.82
C GLU A 304 12.74 -9.16 -45.26
N ALA A 305 11.87 -9.37 -46.23
CA ALA A 305 12.24 -9.28 -47.64
C ALA A 305 11.41 -8.23 -48.34
N VAL A 306 12.09 -7.38 -49.11
CA VAL A 306 11.48 -6.37 -49.95
C VAL A 306 11.24 -6.98 -51.34
N ILE A 307 10.00 -6.95 -51.78
CA ILE A 307 9.61 -7.52 -53.11
C ILE A 307 8.73 -6.51 -53.87
N PRO A 308 8.78 -6.55 -55.21
CA PRO A 308 7.88 -5.73 -56.02
C PRO A 308 6.40 -6.05 -55.76
N ASP A 309 5.53 -5.04 -55.81
CA ASP A 309 4.07 -5.19 -55.64
C ASP A 309 3.45 -6.26 -56.52
N SER A 310 3.98 -6.41 -57.75
CA SER A 310 3.55 -7.48 -58.64
C SER A 310 3.81 -8.89 -58.11
N GLY A 311 4.79 -9.04 -57.25
CA GLY A 311 5.10 -10.26 -56.56
C GLY A 311 4.17 -10.51 -55.34
N LEU A 312 3.83 -9.44 -54.58
CA LEU A 312 2.91 -9.51 -53.45
C LEU A 312 1.54 -10.09 -53.86
N ALA A 313 1.02 -9.71 -55.01
CA ALA A 313 -0.27 -10.20 -55.51
C ALA A 313 -0.34 -11.73 -55.71
N SER A 314 0.80 -12.42 -55.76
CA SER A 314 0.91 -13.86 -55.88
C SER A 314 1.16 -14.61 -54.56
N LEU A 315 1.26 -13.89 -53.45
CA LEU A 315 1.57 -14.42 -52.13
C LEU A 315 0.40 -14.29 -51.19
N GLN A 316 0.30 -15.23 -50.24
CA GLN A 316 -0.65 -15.24 -49.17
C GLN A 316 0.07 -15.59 -47.85
N VAL A 317 -0.51 -15.26 -46.72
CA VAL A 317 -0.05 -15.75 -45.43
C VAL A 317 -0.08 -17.28 -45.47
N GLY A 318 0.99 -17.94 -45.00
CA GLY A 318 1.16 -19.39 -45.15
C GLY A 318 1.97 -19.81 -46.37
N SER A 319 2.32 -18.91 -47.32
CA SER A 319 3.13 -19.24 -48.48
C SER A 319 4.53 -19.73 -48.07
N LYS A 320 4.95 -20.87 -48.59
CA LYS A 320 6.29 -21.42 -48.35
C LYS A 320 7.35 -20.66 -49.13
N VAL A 321 8.44 -20.33 -48.43
CA VAL A 321 9.56 -19.57 -48.95
C VAL A 321 10.84 -20.29 -48.61
N ARG A 322 11.81 -20.30 -49.55
CA ARG A 322 13.18 -20.74 -49.27
C ARG A 322 14.06 -19.51 -49.08
N TYR A 323 14.87 -19.53 -48.04
CA TYR A 323 15.82 -18.46 -47.77
C TYR A 323 17.22 -19.06 -47.48
N ARG A 324 18.23 -18.22 -47.68
CA ARG A 324 19.62 -18.61 -47.46
C ARG A 324 20.39 -17.41 -46.95
N LEU A 325 21.14 -17.56 -45.87
CA LEU A 325 22.07 -16.52 -45.42
C LEU A 325 23.14 -16.30 -46.49
N LEU A 326 23.44 -15.05 -46.80
CA LEU A 326 24.48 -14.73 -47.78
C LEU A 326 25.83 -15.27 -47.28
N GLY A 327 26.45 -16.12 -48.09
CA GLY A 327 27.69 -16.84 -47.75
C GLY A 327 27.51 -18.27 -47.21
N SER A 328 26.26 -18.72 -46.99
CA SER A 328 25.94 -20.11 -46.66
C SER A 328 25.55 -20.88 -47.96
N ALA A 329 25.85 -22.16 -47.99
CA ALA A 329 25.41 -23.05 -49.06
C ALA A 329 23.98 -23.57 -48.84
N ASP A 330 23.50 -23.59 -47.61
CA ASP A 330 22.29 -24.27 -47.18
C ASP A 330 21.04 -23.39 -47.38
N TRP A 331 20.06 -23.99 -48.12
CA TRP A 331 18.74 -23.39 -48.26
C TRP A 331 17.81 -23.89 -47.15
N LEU A 332 17.22 -22.94 -46.44
CA LEU A 332 16.29 -23.18 -45.34
C LEU A 332 14.85 -22.87 -45.80
N GLU A 333 13.88 -23.53 -45.19
CA GLU A 333 12.46 -23.29 -45.48
C GLU A 333 11.88 -22.38 -44.41
N GLY A 334 11.00 -21.46 -44.84
CA GLY A 334 10.24 -20.55 -43.99
C GLY A 334 8.82 -20.37 -44.51
N GLU A 335 7.99 -19.74 -43.74
CA GLU A 335 6.59 -19.46 -44.03
C GLU A 335 6.30 -17.98 -43.87
N VAL A 336 5.61 -17.38 -44.84
CA VAL A 336 5.17 -16.00 -44.78
C VAL A 336 4.09 -15.87 -43.73
N PHE A 337 4.32 -15.02 -42.70
CA PHE A 337 3.33 -14.77 -41.66
C PHE A 337 2.71 -13.38 -41.75
N GLN A 338 3.32 -12.45 -42.50
CA GLN A 338 2.80 -11.10 -42.69
C GLN A 338 3.21 -10.54 -44.05
N LEU A 339 2.32 -9.78 -44.65
CA LEU A 339 2.56 -9.06 -45.92
C LEU A 339 2.16 -7.60 -45.74
N MET A 340 3.01 -6.69 -46.21
CA MET A 340 2.76 -5.24 -46.21
C MET A 340 2.93 -4.73 -47.63
N GLY A 341 1.89 -4.04 -48.14
CA GLY A 341 1.91 -3.45 -49.47
C GLY A 341 2.73 -2.16 -49.55
N SER A 342 3.02 -1.71 -50.75
CA SER A 342 3.78 -0.46 -51.03
C SER A 342 3.11 0.81 -50.53
N GLY A 343 1.80 0.78 -50.27
CA GLY A 343 1.05 1.89 -49.68
C GLY A 343 1.28 2.09 -48.16
N ASP A 344 1.76 1.07 -47.47
CA ASP A 344 2.09 1.12 -46.05
C ASP A 344 3.46 1.76 -45.85
N LYS A 345 3.44 3.04 -45.53
CA LYS A 345 4.63 3.84 -45.18
C LYS A 345 4.96 3.78 -43.68
N SER A 346 4.24 3.00 -42.89
CA SER A 346 4.54 2.86 -41.49
C SER A 346 5.93 2.23 -41.35
N VAL A 347 6.85 3.02 -40.80
CA VAL A 347 8.16 2.48 -40.38
C VAL A 347 7.92 1.82 -39.04
N ASP A 348 7.96 0.48 -39.04
CA ASP A 348 7.92 -0.22 -37.76
C ASP A 348 9.19 0.12 -36.97
N MET A 349 9.02 1.04 -36.02
CA MET A 349 10.12 1.52 -35.18
C MET A 349 10.69 0.44 -34.26
N THR A 350 10.00 -0.69 -34.18
CA THR A 350 10.40 -1.84 -33.34
C THR A 350 11.32 -2.82 -34.07
N LEU A 351 11.68 -2.58 -35.31
CA LEU A 351 12.60 -3.44 -36.06
C LEU A 351 14.06 -3.13 -35.72
N ALA A 352 14.83 -4.16 -35.44
CA ALA A 352 16.26 -4.06 -35.11
C ALA A 352 17.09 -3.58 -36.29
N ALA A 353 16.83 -4.12 -37.49
CA ALA A 353 17.41 -3.69 -38.76
C ALA A 353 16.35 -2.95 -39.59
N LYS A 354 16.66 -1.74 -40.07
CA LYS A 354 15.74 -0.96 -40.89
C LYS A 354 16.09 -1.14 -42.35
N GLN A 355 15.08 -1.48 -43.16
CA GLN A 355 15.21 -1.53 -44.63
C GLN A 355 14.45 -0.36 -45.28
N GLU A 356 15.07 0.25 -46.28
CA GLU A 356 14.41 1.23 -47.12
C GLU A 356 13.64 0.53 -48.23
N THR A 357 12.44 0.97 -48.51
CA THR A 357 11.57 0.45 -49.59
C THR A 357 11.28 1.54 -50.61
N SER A 358 11.30 1.18 -51.90
CA SER A 358 10.91 2.08 -52.98
C SER A 358 9.39 2.16 -53.15
N LYS A 359 8.89 3.11 -53.92
CA LYS A 359 7.45 3.40 -54.08
C LYS A 359 6.58 2.23 -54.57
N ASN A 360 7.19 1.25 -55.26
CA ASN A 360 6.50 0.09 -55.87
C ASN A 360 6.93 -1.27 -55.25
N GLU A 361 7.41 -1.20 -54.05
CA GLU A 361 7.90 -2.38 -53.30
C GLU A 361 7.16 -2.53 -52.00
N GLY A 362 6.73 -3.74 -51.70
CA GLY A 362 6.18 -4.10 -50.40
C GLY A 362 7.13 -5.00 -49.63
N ARG A 363 6.72 -5.36 -48.45
CA ARG A 363 7.50 -6.18 -47.53
C ARG A 363 6.78 -7.48 -47.21
N ILE A 364 7.54 -8.54 -47.12
CA ILE A 364 7.08 -9.82 -46.56
C ILE A 364 7.91 -10.18 -45.35
N PHE A 365 7.24 -10.77 -44.38
CA PHE A 365 7.87 -11.27 -43.17
C PHE A 365 7.75 -12.80 -43.16
N VAL A 366 8.91 -13.46 -43.09
CA VAL A 366 9.03 -14.91 -43.18
C VAL A 366 9.53 -15.45 -41.85
N ARG A 367 8.80 -16.37 -41.27
CA ARG A 367 9.19 -17.02 -40.01
C ARG A 367 10.41 -17.90 -40.25
N VAL A 368 11.38 -17.81 -39.36
CA VAL A 368 12.63 -18.59 -39.38
C VAL A 368 12.54 -19.68 -38.32
N SER A 369 12.99 -20.88 -38.63
CA SER A 369 13.15 -21.92 -37.60
C SER A 369 14.44 -21.68 -36.83
N HIS A 370 14.33 -21.64 -35.50
CA HIS A 370 15.45 -21.41 -34.58
C HIS A 370 16.57 -22.46 -34.77
N ASP A 371 16.19 -23.74 -34.94
CA ASP A 371 17.11 -24.87 -35.07
C ASP A 371 17.97 -24.82 -36.32
N SER A 372 17.64 -23.95 -37.25
CA SER A 372 18.32 -23.79 -38.52
C SER A 372 19.53 -22.87 -38.49
N LEU A 373 19.76 -22.14 -37.38
CA LEU A 373 20.80 -21.14 -37.27
C LEU A 373 21.76 -21.50 -36.10
N PRO A 374 22.97 -21.99 -36.38
CA PRO A 374 23.94 -22.36 -35.36
C PRO A 374 24.53 -21.11 -34.64
N ASN A 375 24.91 -21.26 -33.38
CA ASN A 375 25.64 -20.25 -32.59
C ASN A 375 24.99 -18.86 -32.63
N LEU A 376 23.67 -18.79 -32.44
CA LEU A 376 22.87 -17.58 -32.55
C LEU A 376 23.41 -16.40 -31.72
N TYR A 377 23.72 -16.64 -30.46
CA TYR A 377 24.18 -15.60 -29.54
C TYR A 377 25.60 -15.11 -29.85
N GLU A 378 26.50 -16.01 -30.25
CA GLU A 378 27.88 -15.66 -30.68
C GLU A 378 27.88 -14.78 -31.93
N ASN A 379 26.93 -15.02 -32.84
CA ASN A 379 26.77 -14.28 -34.09
C ASN A 379 25.80 -13.11 -33.98
N GLN A 380 25.53 -12.59 -32.77
CA GLN A 380 24.58 -11.50 -32.54
C GLN A 380 23.20 -11.74 -33.15
N CYS A 381 22.69 -12.98 -33.04
CA CYS A 381 21.43 -13.46 -33.60
C CYS A 381 21.31 -13.28 -35.12
N TYR A 382 22.41 -13.08 -35.84
CA TYR A 382 22.46 -12.79 -37.26
C TYR A 382 21.63 -11.59 -37.75
N VAL A 383 21.13 -10.77 -36.84
CA VAL A 383 20.27 -9.59 -37.15
C VAL A 383 21.05 -8.60 -38.02
N GLY A 384 20.42 -8.16 -39.11
CA GLY A 384 21.01 -7.29 -40.12
C GLY A 384 21.82 -8.01 -41.21
N ARG A 385 22.03 -9.32 -41.12
CA ARG A 385 22.68 -10.06 -42.21
C ARG A 385 21.76 -10.20 -43.42
N ARG A 386 22.32 -10.05 -44.60
CA ARG A 386 21.60 -10.23 -45.86
C ARG A 386 21.22 -11.67 -46.08
N VAL A 387 20.06 -11.86 -46.69
CA VAL A 387 19.44 -13.17 -46.96
C VAL A 387 18.98 -13.20 -48.40
N ASP A 388 19.30 -14.26 -49.14
CA ASP A 388 18.70 -14.53 -50.42
C ASP A 388 17.35 -15.21 -50.19
N VAL A 389 16.29 -14.67 -50.80
CA VAL A 389 14.93 -15.23 -50.67
C VAL A 389 14.43 -15.64 -52.05
N THR A 390 13.97 -16.88 -52.16
CA THR A 390 13.38 -17.41 -53.37
C THR A 390 11.94 -17.84 -53.12
N LEU A 391 11.04 -17.27 -53.89
CA LEU A 391 9.60 -17.48 -53.83
C LEU A 391 9.14 -18.26 -55.06
N LYS A 392 8.43 -19.35 -54.84
CA LYS A 392 7.75 -20.03 -55.98
C LYS A 392 6.49 -19.22 -56.30
N ARG A 393 6.46 -18.65 -57.51
CA ARG A 393 5.28 -17.97 -58.03
C ARG A 393 4.16 -18.99 -58.24
N GLN A 394 3.07 -18.89 -57.52
CA GLN A 394 1.86 -19.64 -57.87
C GLN A 394 1.29 -19.06 -59.15
N TRP A 395 1.31 -19.88 -60.23
CA TRP A 395 0.74 -19.45 -61.47
C TRP A 395 -0.78 -19.37 -61.37
N ASN A 396 -1.29 -18.13 -61.34
CA ASN A 396 -2.72 -17.89 -61.36
C ASN A 396 -3.14 -17.51 -62.80
N PRO A 397 -3.80 -18.44 -63.55
CA PRO A 397 -4.11 -18.21 -64.96
C PRO A 397 -5.02 -16.99 -65.18
N LYS A 398 -5.83 -16.58 -64.19
CA LYS A 398 -6.68 -15.39 -64.29
C LYS A 398 -5.89 -14.08 -64.35
N VAL A 399 -4.77 -13.98 -63.65
CA VAL A 399 -3.90 -12.79 -63.64
C VAL A 399 -3.06 -12.73 -64.95
N ALA A 400 -2.71 -13.87 -65.51
CA ALA A 400 -2.00 -13.93 -66.81
C ALA A 400 -2.87 -13.47 -67.97
N LEU A 401 -4.15 -13.83 -68.00
CA LEU A 401 -5.11 -13.38 -69.03
C LEU A 401 -5.37 -11.88 -68.94
N THR A 402 -5.49 -11.29 -67.78
CA THR A 402 -5.73 -9.83 -67.62
C THR A 402 -4.53 -9.00 -68.09
N ARG A 403 -3.31 -9.52 -67.98
CA ARG A 403 -2.11 -8.86 -68.49
C ARG A 403 -2.01 -8.90 -70.02
N LEU A 404 -2.43 -10.02 -70.63
CA LEU A 404 -2.48 -10.13 -72.07
C LEU A 404 -3.53 -9.20 -72.69
N THR A 405 -4.67 -9.02 -72.09
CA THR A 405 -5.71 -8.09 -72.54
C THR A 405 -5.30 -6.62 -72.41
N ASN A 406 -4.44 -6.29 -71.40
CA ASN A 406 -3.93 -4.90 -71.21
C ASN A 406 -2.72 -4.59 -72.11
N LEU A 407 -2.07 -5.58 -72.78
CA LEU A 407 -0.98 -5.35 -73.72
C LEU A 407 -1.51 -5.06 -75.18
N PHE A 408 -2.81 -5.32 -75.40
CA PHE A 408 -3.50 -5.08 -76.66
C PHE A 408 -4.53 -3.93 -76.60
N ARG A 409 -4.47 -3.14 -75.51
CA ARG A 409 -5.16 -1.87 -75.32
C ARG A 409 -4.09 -0.76 -75.24
#